data_4158edc8dce6734244b9e50c1fc1223b
#
_entry.id   4158edc8dce6734244b9e50c1fc1223b
#
_cell.length_a   1.000
_cell.length_b   1.000
_cell.length_c   1.000
_cell.angle_alpha   90.00
_cell.angle_beta   90.00
_cell.angle_gamma   90.00
#
_symmetry.space_group_name_H-M   'P 1'
#
loop_
_entity.id
_entity.type
_entity.pdbx_description
1 polymer ?
#
loop_
_entity_poly.entity_id
_entity_poly.type
_entity_poly.pdbx_seq_one_letter_code
_entity_poly.pdbx_strand_id
1 'polypeptide(L)'
;MKPLKGIKVVDLTTYMATPATGRVLGEWGADVIKVEAAKGDPLRVTQAAVFNMPMSDEENLAFDMCNLNKRFISLNLKSETGAEVMDKLLADADVFLTNTRTKSLKKMGLDWETLHAKYPKLIMAHGLGYGKKGPEKDDPGFDVTCYMARGGVFGTTVNRGDSPMIPTNGYGDLQASMFLAAGVCAAIIGRNQTGEGEYVTCALQHAAIYALMTGMISAQYGNPYPKSRLEVICPFNNVYTAGAVSYTHLTLPTKRIV
;
A
#
# COMPACT_ATOMS: atom_id res chain seq x y z
N MET A 1 19.45 -11.54 8.76
CA MET A 1 18.68 -12.70 8.27
C MET A 1 17.89 -12.24 7.04
N LYS A 2 17.79 -13.06 6.00
CA LYS A 2 17.00 -12.75 4.77
C LYS A 2 15.91 -13.81 4.62
N PRO A 3 14.76 -13.63 5.28
CA PRO A 3 13.71 -14.67 5.36
C PRO A 3 13.10 -15.05 4.01
N LEU A 4 13.12 -14.12 3.03
CA LEU A 4 12.60 -14.37 1.68
C LEU A 4 13.70 -14.71 0.66
N LYS A 5 14.90 -15.12 1.11
CA LYS A 5 15.97 -15.55 0.20
C LYS A 5 15.48 -16.71 -0.67
N GLY A 6 15.62 -16.57 -1.99
CA GLY A 6 15.18 -17.54 -2.98
C GLY A 6 13.77 -17.29 -3.53
N ILE A 7 13.00 -16.38 -2.96
CA ILE A 7 11.72 -15.94 -3.51
C ILE A 7 11.95 -14.94 -4.65
N LYS A 8 11.32 -15.18 -5.80
CA LYS A 8 11.38 -14.34 -7.00
C LYS A 8 10.08 -13.56 -7.18
N VAL A 9 10.21 -12.25 -7.33
CA VAL A 9 9.08 -11.34 -7.48
C VAL A 9 9.16 -10.59 -8.80
N VAL A 10 8.12 -10.70 -9.61
CA VAL A 10 7.92 -9.85 -10.80
C VAL A 10 7.01 -8.70 -10.39
N ASP A 11 7.52 -7.48 -10.44
CA ASP A 11 6.89 -6.27 -9.95
C ASP A 11 6.44 -5.40 -11.16
N LEU A 12 5.16 -5.48 -11.52
CA LEU A 12 4.51 -4.62 -12.52
C LEU A 12 3.65 -3.57 -11.82
N THR A 13 4.31 -2.63 -11.15
CA THR A 13 3.65 -1.60 -10.35
C THR A 13 4.09 -0.18 -10.71
N THR A 14 3.29 0.81 -10.33
CA THR A 14 3.59 2.23 -10.49
C THR A 14 3.25 3.02 -9.23
N TYR A 15 3.83 4.22 -9.09
CA TYR A 15 3.67 5.14 -7.96
C TYR A 15 4.23 4.58 -6.64
N MET A 16 3.44 4.56 -5.53
CA MET A 16 3.96 4.37 -4.18
C MET A 16 3.50 3.08 -3.49
N ALA A 17 2.21 2.88 -3.30
CA ALA A 17 1.66 1.84 -2.42
C ALA A 17 2.21 0.43 -2.72
N THR A 18 1.98 -0.04 -3.93
CA THR A 18 2.37 -1.40 -4.30
C THR A 18 3.86 -1.53 -4.63
N PRO A 19 4.54 -0.53 -5.25
CA PRO A 19 5.99 -0.55 -5.33
C PRO A 19 6.69 -0.66 -3.98
N ALA A 20 6.19 0.04 -2.94
CA ALA A 20 6.74 -0.07 -1.59
C ALA A 20 6.61 -1.49 -1.03
N THR A 21 5.56 -2.26 -1.38
CA THR A 21 5.48 -3.69 -1.08
C THR A 21 6.66 -4.45 -1.69
N GLY A 22 6.95 -4.22 -2.97
CA GLY A 22 8.10 -4.86 -3.65
C GLY A 22 9.43 -4.52 -2.98
N ARG A 23 9.61 -3.26 -2.53
CA ARG A 23 10.77 -2.85 -1.73
C ARG A 23 10.88 -3.65 -0.44
N VAL A 24 9.80 -3.74 0.35
CA VAL A 24 9.79 -4.49 1.62
C VAL A 24 10.17 -5.95 1.40
N LEU A 25 9.61 -6.61 0.37
CA LEU A 25 9.96 -7.99 0.03
C LEU A 25 11.45 -8.11 -0.35
N GLY A 26 12.00 -7.15 -1.10
CA GLY A 26 13.41 -7.07 -1.45
C GLY A 26 14.32 -6.87 -0.23
N GLU A 27 13.94 -6.01 0.72
CA GLU A 27 14.66 -5.83 1.99
C GLU A 27 14.67 -7.12 2.83
N TRP A 28 13.61 -7.91 2.76
CA TRP A 28 13.53 -9.22 3.40
C TRP A 28 14.24 -10.32 2.62
N GLY A 29 14.82 -9.99 1.46
CA GLY A 29 15.74 -10.86 0.71
C GLY A 29 15.18 -11.51 -0.53
N ALA A 30 13.98 -11.17 -0.97
CA ALA A 30 13.45 -11.58 -2.25
C ALA A 30 14.24 -10.96 -3.42
N ASP A 31 14.33 -11.68 -4.53
CA ASP A 31 14.85 -11.15 -5.80
C ASP A 31 13.71 -10.49 -6.57
N VAL A 32 13.69 -9.16 -6.58
CA VAL A 32 12.60 -8.36 -7.16
C VAL A 32 13.03 -7.77 -8.49
N ILE A 33 12.31 -8.09 -9.57
CA ILE A 33 12.47 -7.47 -10.88
C ILE A 33 11.28 -6.57 -11.16
N LYS A 34 11.53 -5.25 -11.20
CA LYS A 34 10.53 -4.27 -11.59
C LYS A 34 10.47 -4.14 -13.10
N VAL A 35 9.29 -4.35 -13.64
CA VAL A 35 8.97 -4.20 -15.08
C VAL A 35 8.35 -2.82 -15.29
N GLU A 36 8.99 -1.99 -16.09
CA GLU A 36 8.51 -0.64 -16.43
C GLU A 36 8.22 -0.54 -17.93
N ALA A 37 7.26 0.32 -18.28
CA ALA A 37 7.12 0.76 -19.67
C ALA A 37 8.32 1.61 -20.08
N ALA A 38 8.52 1.83 -21.39
CA ALA A 38 9.63 2.65 -21.90
C ALA A 38 9.66 4.10 -21.35
N LYS A 39 8.53 4.61 -20.88
CA LYS A 39 8.42 5.94 -20.24
C LYS A 39 8.85 5.93 -18.77
N GLY A 40 9.14 4.75 -18.20
CA GLY A 40 9.39 4.57 -16.79
C GLY A 40 8.13 4.67 -15.92
N ASP A 41 8.34 4.55 -14.61
CA ASP A 41 7.31 4.79 -13.60
C ASP A 41 7.01 6.29 -13.51
N PRO A 42 5.74 6.73 -13.48
CA PRO A 42 5.39 8.14 -13.31
C PRO A 42 6.04 8.80 -12.09
N LEU A 43 6.32 8.05 -11.03
CA LEU A 43 7.00 8.57 -9.84
C LEU A 43 8.40 9.10 -10.13
N ARG A 44 9.07 8.64 -11.21
CA ARG A 44 10.38 9.14 -11.64
C ARG A 44 10.40 10.62 -12.03
N VAL A 45 9.23 11.17 -12.42
CA VAL A 45 9.12 12.53 -12.96
C VAL A 45 8.22 13.46 -12.13
N THR A 46 7.49 12.94 -11.15
CA THR A 46 6.49 13.73 -10.40
C THR A 46 7.00 14.28 -9.08
N GLN A 47 8.13 13.80 -8.56
CA GLN A 47 8.56 14.10 -7.20
C GLN A 47 8.89 15.57 -6.94
N ALA A 48 9.49 16.28 -7.88
CA ALA A 48 9.82 17.69 -7.69
C ALA A 48 8.55 18.54 -7.44
N ALA A 49 7.48 18.26 -8.19
CA ALA A 49 6.22 19.01 -8.06
C ALA A 49 5.36 18.57 -6.86
N VAL A 50 5.37 17.28 -6.51
CA VAL A 50 4.45 16.71 -5.52
C VAL A 50 5.08 16.63 -4.13
N PHE A 51 6.38 16.33 -4.05
CA PHE A 51 7.07 16.08 -2.77
C PHE A 51 8.03 17.18 -2.37
N ASN A 52 8.25 18.17 -3.26
CA ASN A 52 9.24 19.24 -3.07
C ASN A 52 10.63 18.67 -2.71
N MET A 53 11.04 17.63 -3.41
CA MET A 53 12.33 16.96 -3.25
C MET A 53 13.22 17.21 -4.47
N PRO A 54 14.55 17.30 -4.28
CA PRO A 54 15.49 17.37 -5.39
C PRO A 54 15.32 16.17 -6.32
N MET A 55 15.43 16.39 -7.61
CA MET A 55 15.42 15.38 -8.63
C MET A 55 16.52 15.68 -9.65
N SER A 56 17.38 14.73 -9.88
CA SER A 56 18.40 14.74 -10.92
C SER A 56 18.46 13.36 -11.59
N ASP A 57 19.32 13.22 -12.60
CA ASP A 57 19.56 11.91 -13.23
C ASP A 57 20.27 10.93 -12.28
N GLU A 58 20.98 11.46 -11.28
CA GLU A 58 21.74 10.67 -10.31
C GLU A 58 20.97 10.42 -9.01
N GLU A 59 19.94 11.22 -8.71
CA GLU A 59 19.23 11.17 -7.43
C GLU A 59 17.72 11.33 -7.61
N ASN A 60 16.96 10.33 -7.18
CA ASN A 60 15.50 10.30 -7.26
C ASN A 60 14.88 9.72 -5.98
N LEU A 61 14.96 10.48 -4.90
CA LEU A 61 14.65 10.03 -3.54
C LEU A 61 13.22 9.48 -3.39
N ALA A 62 12.21 10.09 -4.03
CA ALA A 62 10.84 9.60 -3.94
C ALA A 62 10.64 8.28 -4.69
N PHE A 63 11.30 8.10 -5.83
CA PHE A 63 11.30 6.82 -6.54
C PHE A 63 12.07 5.76 -5.74
N ASP A 64 13.25 6.10 -5.26
CA ASP A 64 14.12 5.18 -4.51
C ASP A 64 13.46 4.72 -3.21
N MET A 65 12.76 5.61 -2.51
CA MET A 65 12.00 5.28 -1.31
C MET A 65 11.05 4.09 -1.52
N CYS A 66 10.52 3.88 -2.71
CA CYS A 66 9.60 2.79 -3.03
C CYS A 66 10.27 1.64 -3.80
N ASN A 67 11.53 1.80 -4.25
CA ASN A 67 12.11 0.88 -5.23
C ASN A 67 13.53 0.38 -4.91
N LEU A 68 14.07 0.69 -3.71
CA LEU A 68 15.34 0.12 -3.26
C LEU A 68 15.33 -1.42 -3.30
N ASN A 69 16.51 -2.01 -3.55
CA ASN A 69 16.73 -3.45 -3.64
C ASN A 69 15.99 -4.16 -4.77
N LYS A 70 15.63 -3.43 -5.84
CA LYS A 70 15.04 -4.01 -7.05
C LYS A 70 16.02 -3.97 -8.20
N ARG A 71 15.89 -4.94 -9.11
CA ARG A 71 16.43 -4.89 -10.46
C ARG A 71 15.35 -4.35 -11.40
N PHE A 72 15.73 -3.79 -12.54
CA PHE A 72 14.80 -3.11 -13.44
C PHE A 72 14.93 -3.65 -14.86
N ILE A 73 13.80 -3.76 -15.54
CA ILE A 73 13.72 -4.05 -16.97
C ILE A 73 12.62 -3.18 -17.60
N SER A 74 12.89 -2.62 -18.77
CA SER A 74 11.88 -1.90 -19.55
C SER A 74 11.30 -2.82 -20.62
N LEU A 75 9.96 -3.00 -20.61
CA LEU A 75 9.25 -3.85 -21.57
C LEU A 75 8.06 -3.10 -22.20
N ASN A 76 7.91 -3.27 -23.52
CA ASN A 76 6.66 -2.91 -24.19
C ASN A 76 5.71 -4.13 -24.18
N LEU A 77 4.88 -4.23 -23.15
CA LEU A 77 3.92 -5.34 -23.00
C LEU A 77 2.82 -5.40 -24.08
N LYS A 78 2.78 -4.41 -25.01
CA LYS A 78 1.90 -4.45 -26.17
C LYS A 78 2.55 -5.12 -27.39
N SER A 79 3.86 -5.32 -27.39
CA SER A 79 4.56 -6.07 -28.42
C SER A 79 4.61 -7.54 -28.07
N GLU A 80 4.67 -8.39 -29.07
CA GLU A 80 4.82 -9.85 -28.93
C GLU A 80 6.06 -10.21 -28.12
N THR A 81 7.22 -9.66 -28.48
CA THR A 81 8.48 -9.88 -27.76
C THR A 81 8.40 -9.44 -26.29
N GLY A 82 7.76 -8.29 -26.00
CA GLY A 82 7.59 -7.84 -24.63
C GLY A 82 6.69 -8.75 -23.80
N ALA A 83 5.63 -9.26 -24.41
CA ALA A 83 4.74 -10.25 -23.80
C ALA A 83 5.46 -11.60 -23.57
N GLU A 84 6.25 -12.07 -24.51
CA GLU A 84 7.07 -13.28 -24.37
C GLU A 84 8.09 -13.17 -23.24
N VAL A 85 8.78 -12.01 -23.11
CA VAL A 85 9.73 -11.79 -22.02
C VAL A 85 9.01 -11.78 -20.68
N MET A 86 7.86 -11.10 -20.60
CA MET A 86 7.04 -11.10 -19.38
C MET A 86 6.58 -12.49 -18.99
N ASP A 87 6.18 -13.29 -19.95
CA ASP A 87 5.77 -14.67 -19.75
C ASP A 87 6.89 -15.54 -19.18
N LYS A 88 8.11 -15.40 -19.71
CA LYS A 88 9.31 -16.08 -19.19
C LYS A 88 9.64 -15.66 -17.76
N LEU A 89 9.48 -14.36 -17.43
CA LEU A 89 9.67 -13.89 -16.07
C LEU A 89 8.64 -14.50 -15.11
N LEU A 90 7.36 -14.56 -15.51
CA LEU A 90 6.28 -15.12 -14.68
C LEU A 90 6.39 -16.63 -14.50
N ALA A 91 6.89 -17.36 -15.51
CA ALA A 91 7.09 -18.80 -15.44
C ALA A 91 8.11 -19.21 -14.35
N ASP A 92 9.04 -18.33 -14.01
CA ASP A 92 10.09 -18.54 -13.00
C ASP A 92 9.82 -17.77 -11.68
N ALA A 93 8.70 -17.08 -11.60
CA ALA A 93 8.35 -16.24 -10.44
C ALA A 93 7.57 -17.01 -9.37
N ASP A 94 7.77 -16.62 -8.12
CA ASP A 94 6.95 -17.00 -6.98
C ASP A 94 5.78 -16.06 -6.78
N VAL A 95 5.99 -14.77 -7.03
CA VAL A 95 5.03 -13.69 -6.80
C VAL A 95 4.95 -12.77 -8.00
N PHE A 96 3.75 -12.52 -8.48
CA PHE A 96 3.43 -11.41 -9.39
C PHE A 96 2.78 -10.28 -8.60
N LEU A 97 3.48 -9.16 -8.51
CA LEU A 97 3.05 -7.96 -7.78
C LEU A 97 2.58 -6.90 -8.78
N THR A 98 1.35 -6.39 -8.62
CA THR A 98 0.80 -5.38 -9.53
C THR A 98 -0.20 -4.45 -8.84
N ASN A 99 -0.33 -3.22 -9.37
CA ASN A 99 -1.45 -2.32 -9.11
C ASN A 99 -2.14 -1.85 -10.41
N THR A 100 -1.89 -2.58 -11.48
CA THR A 100 -2.56 -2.35 -12.76
C THR A 100 -4.04 -2.73 -12.64
N ARG A 101 -4.94 -1.88 -13.15
CA ARG A 101 -6.39 -2.13 -13.09
C ARG A 101 -6.75 -3.48 -13.72
N THR A 102 -7.67 -4.19 -13.10
CA THR A 102 -8.12 -5.53 -13.54
C THR A 102 -8.51 -5.58 -15.01
N LYS A 103 -9.21 -4.54 -15.51
CA LYS A 103 -9.58 -4.43 -16.92
C LYS A 103 -8.37 -4.38 -17.87
N SER A 104 -7.28 -3.75 -17.43
CA SER A 104 -6.04 -3.67 -18.22
C SER A 104 -5.25 -4.98 -18.14
N LEU A 105 -5.22 -5.62 -16.97
CA LEU A 105 -4.61 -6.95 -16.80
C LEU A 105 -5.30 -7.99 -17.71
N LYS A 106 -6.64 -8.02 -17.74
CA LYS A 106 -7.40 -8.90 -18.65
C LYS A 106 -7.03 -8.72 -20.12
N LYS A 107 -6.87 -7.46 -20.58
CA LYS A 107 -6.45 -7.19 -21.95
C LYS A 107 -5.04 -7.69 -22.30
N MET A 108 -4.18 -7.83 -21.29
CA MET A 108 -2.80 -8.31 -21.44
C MET A 108 -2.64 -9.80 -21.13
N GLY A 109 -3.73 -10.49 -20.73
CA GLY A 109 -3.64 -11.88 -20.26
C GLY A 109 -2.88 -12.05 -18.94
N LEU A 110 -2.83 -11.00 -18.13
CA LEU A 110 -2.11 -10.97 -16.83
C LEU A 110 -3.07 -10.91 -15.64
N ASP A 111 -4.34 -11.20 -15.85
CA ASP A 111 -5.32 -11.33 -14.76
C ASP A 111 -5.16 -12.67 -14.01
N TRP A 112 -5.73 -12.72 -12.81
CA TRP A 112 -5.60 -13.88 -11.93
C TRP A 112 -6.07 -15.18 -12.58
N GLU A 113 -7.22 -15.18 -13.20
CA GLU A 113 -7.84 -16.38 -13.80
C GLU A 113 -6.92 -16.96 -14.88
N THR A 114 -6.37 -16.11 -15.73
CA THR A 114 -5.43 -16.48 -16.81
C THR A 114 -4.12 -16.99 -16.25
N LEU A 115 -3.52 -16.26 -15.31
CA LEU A 115 -2.22 -16.60 -14.74
C LEU A 115 -2.28 -17.86 -13.87
N HIS A 116 -3.31 -18.01 -13.06
CA HIS A 116 -3.46 -19.19 -12.19
C HIS A 116 -3.66 -20.48 -12.99
N ALA A 117 -4.41 -20.42 -14.09
CA ALA A 117 -4.55 -21.56 -14.98
C ALA A 117 -3.22 -21.98 -15.62
N LYS A 118 -2.33 -21.01 -15.90
CA LYS A 118 -1.04 -21.28 -16.55
C LYS A 118 0.09 -21.59 -15.55
N TYR A 119 0.07 -20.90 -14.41
CA TYR A 119 1.09 -20.98 -13.36
C TYR A 119 0.41 -21.22 -12.00
N PRO A 120 -0.06 -22.42 -11.68
CA PRO A 120 -0.89 -22.68 -10.48
C PRO A 120 -0.20 -22.34 -9.15
N LYS A 121 1.13 -22.32 -9.12
CA LYS A 121 1.92 -21.97 -7.92
C LYS A 121 2.21 -20.50 -7.77
N LEU A 122 1.92 -19.68 -8.80
CA LEU A 122 2.19 -18.23 -8.77
C LEU A 122 1.22 -17.55 -7.80
N ILE A 123 1.76 -16.79 -6.88
CA ILE A 123 1.00 -15.91 -6.01
C ILE A 123 0.80 -14.58 -6.74
N MET A 124 -0.45 -14.13 -6.90
CA MET A 124 -0.72 -12.80 -7.43
C MET A 124 -1.04 -11.85 -6.29
N ALA A 125 -0.21 -10.83 -6.09
CA ALA A 125 -0.41 -9.78 -5.10
C ALA A 125 -0.86 -8.48 -5.80
N HIS A 126 -2.08 -8.02 -5.52
CA HIS A 126 -2.71 -6.92 -6.25
C HIS A 126 -3.10 -5.77 -5.32
N GLY A 127 -2.43 -4.63 -5.47
CA GLY A 127 -2.79 -3.38 -4.82
C GLY A 127 -3.94 -2.68 -5.54
N LEU A 128 -4.98 -2.31 -4.80
CA LEU A 128 -6.22 -1.72 -5.32
C LEU A 128 -6.55 -0.41 -4.59
N GLY A 129 -7.35 0.45 -5.20
CA GLY A 129 -7.90 1.63 -4.53
C GLY A 129 -9.06 1.27 -3.60
N TYR A 130 -10.12 0.70 -4.17
CA TYR A 130 -11.42 0.46 -3.50
C TYR A 130 -11.77 -1.02 -3.30
N GLY A 131 -10.90 -1.95 -3.75
CA GLY A 131 -11.13 -3.38 -3.64
C GLY A 131 -11.67 -4.04 -4.90
N LYS A 132 -11.94 -5.35 -4.83
CA LYS A 132 -12.38 -6.19 -5.97
C LYS A 132 -13.87 -6.11 -6.28
N LYS A 133 -14.67 -5.62 -5.35
CA LYS A 133 -16.15 -5.61 -5.41
C LYS A 133 -16.67 -4.21 -5.15
N GLY A 134 -17.93 -4.00 -5.49
CA GLY A 134 -18.59 -2.72 -5.31
C GLY A 134 -18.57 -1.83 -6.56
N PRO A 135 -19.30 -0.71 -6.53
CA PRO A 135 -19.44 0.18 -7.69
C PRO A 135 -18.14 0.87 -8.08
N GLU A 136 -17.24 1.14 -7.14
CA GLU A 136 -16.00 1.89 -7.34
C GLU A 136 -14.78 0.98 -7.63
N LYS A 137 -14.95 -0.33 -7.80
CA LYS A 137 -13.85 -1.30 -7.96
C LYS A 137 -12.88 -1.00 -9.12
N ASP A 138 -13.36 -0.34 -10.15
CA ASP A 138 -12.59 -0.01 -11.36
C ASP A 138 -12.16 1.48 -11.41
N ASP A 139 -12.51 2.26 -10.38
CA ASP A 139 -12.18 3.68 -10.31
C ASP A 139 -10.68 3.89 -10.01
N PRO A 140 -10.11 4.99 -10.51
CA PRO A 140 -8.75 5.36 -10.15
C PRO A 140 -8.65 5.69 -8.66
N GLY A 141 -7.69 5.07 -7.98
CA GLY A 141 -7.48 5.24 -6.56
C GLY A 141 -6.09 5.77 -6.24
N PHE A 142 -6.03 6.77 -5.35
CA PHE A 142 -4.83 7.33 -4.78
C PHE A 142 -4.95 7.40 -3.26
N ASP A 143 -3.85 7.61 -2.57
CA ASP A 143 -3.79 7.79 -1.12
C ASP A 143 -4.87 8.76 -0.62
N VAL A 144 -4.89 9.98 -1.18
CA VAL A 144 -5.81 11.04 -0.75
C VAL A 144 -7.29 10.67 -0.98
N THR A 145 -7.61 10.03 -2.11
CA THR A 145 -8.99 9.69 -2.46
C THR A 145 -9.50 8.44 -1.76
N CYS A 146 -8.68 7.38 -1.72
CA CYS A 146 -9.09 6.07 -1.21
C CYS A 146 -8.84 5.92 0.29
N TYR A 147 -7.62 6.22 0.75
CA TYR A 147 -7.23 6.05 2.14
C TYR A 147 -7.74 7.21 3.00
N MET A 148 -7.37 8.44 2.64
CA MET A 148 -7.67 9.61 3.47
C MET A 148 -9.15 9.98 3.44
N ALA A 149 -9.75 10.17 2.26
CA ALA A 149 -11.13 10.61 2.12
C ALA A 149 -12.13 9.45 2.30
N ARG A 150 -12.18 8.50 1.36
CA ARG A 150 -13.16 7.39 1.39
C ARG A 150 -12.93 6.40 2.52
N GLY A 151 -11.68 6.23 2.96
CA GLY A 151 -11.34 5.43 4.14
C GLY A 151 -11.72 6.06 5.47
N GLY A 152 -12.10 7.36 5.49
CA GLY A 152 -12.60 8.06 6.67
C GLY A 152 -11.52 8.70 7.55
N VAL A 153 -10.24 8.68 7.13
CA VAL A 153 -9.13 9.24 7.93
C VAL A 153 -9.31 10.74 8.15
N PHE A 154 -9.69 11.50 7.11
CA PHE A 154 -9.96 12.93 7.23
C PHE A 154 -11.06 13.26 8.24
N GLY A 155 -12.06 12.40 8.38
CA GLY A 155 -13.15 12.60 9.34
C GLY A 155 -12.87 12.12 10.76
N THR A 156 -11.73 11.47 11.00
CA THR A 156 -11.42 10.86 12.31
C THR A 156 -10.16 11.42 12.97
N THR A 157 -9.19 11.89 12.19
CA THR A 157 -7.88 12.33 12.70
C THR A 157 -7.79 13.85 12.90
N VAL A 158 -8.90 14.53 12.86
CA VAL A 158 -9.01 15.98 13.03
C VAL A 158 -9.88 16.29 14.26
N ASN A 159 -9.61 17.41 14.93
CA ASN A 159 -10.49 17.90 15.98
C ASN A 159 -11.76 18.50 15.35
N ARG A 160 -12.91 18.33 15.98
CA ARG A 160 -14.18 18.90 15.49
C ARG A 160 -14.07 20.42 15.35
N GLY A 161 -14.42 20.91 14.17
CA GLY A 161 -14.34 22.33 13.82
C GLY A 161 -13.07 22.73 13.07
N ASP A 162 -12.05 21.87 13.03
CA ASP A 162 -10.83 22.12 12.29
C ASP A 162 -10.90 21.56 10.86
N SER A 163 -10.07 22.08 9.96
CA SER A 163 -9.94 21.54 8.60
C SER A 163 -9.04 20.32 8.56
N PRO A 164 -9.41 19.27 7.80
CA PRO A 164 -8.55 18.12 7.58
C PRO A 164 -7.21 18.50 6.94
N MET A 165 -6.16 17.79 7.32
CA MET A 165 -4.82 17.99 6.78
C MET A 165 -4.20 16.65 6.40
N ILE A 166 -3.44 16.63 5.30
CA ILE A 166 -2.65 15.46 4.91
C ILE A 166 -1.38 15.44 5.78
N PRO A 167 -1.14 14.37 6.56
CA PRO A 167 0.05 14.28 7.43
C PRO A 167 1.35 14.33 6.61
N THR A 168 1.42 13.55 5.55
CA THR A 168 2.49 13.48 4.55
C THR A 168 1.99 12.77 3.30
N ASN A 169 2.61 13.04 2.16
CA ASN A 169 2.27 12.35 0.92
C ASN A 169 2.55 10.84 1.03
N GLY A 170 1.61 10.00 0.57
CA GLY A 170 1.73 8.55 0.60
C GLY A 170 1.59 7.93 2.00
N TYR A 171 1.01 8.65 2.96
CA TYR A 171 0.80 8.15 4.32
C TYR A 171 0.07 6.80 4.35
N GLY A 172 -1.04 6.69 3.66
CA GLY A 172 -1.81 5.45 3.55
C GLY A 172 -1.20 4.45 2.58
N ASP A 173 -0.55 4.93 1.51
CA ASP A 173 0.17 4.10 0.55
C ASP A 173 1.21 3.21 1.24
N LEU A 174 2.04 3.81 2.10
CA LEU A 174 3.10 3.08 2.82
C LEU A 174 2.52 2.12 3.86
N GLN A 175 1.41 2.44 4.49
CA GLN A 175 0.73 1.52 5.40
C GLN A 175 0.10 0.34 4.63
N ALA A 176 -0.62 0.59 3.54
CA ALA A 176 -1.20 -0.45 2.70
C ALA A 176 -0.13 -1.39 2.11
N SER A 177 1.07 -0.87 1.84
CA SER A 177 2.20 -1.67 1.37
C SER A 177 2.59 -2.77 2.35
N MET A 178 2.58 -2.49 3.64
CA MET A 178 2.88 -3.48 4.69
C MET A 178 1.78 -4.54 4.82
N PHE A 179 0.51 -4.15 4.70
CA PHE A 179 -0.60 -5.12 4.68
C PHE A 179 -0.46 -6.09 3.51
N LEU A 180 -0.15 -5.57 2.31
CA LEU A 180 0.04 -6.43 1.14
C LEU A 180 1.28 -7.33 1.28
N ALA A 181 2.38 -6.82 1.83
CA ALA A 181 3.58 -7.61 2.11
C ALA A 181 3.30 -8.75 3.11
N ALA A 182 2.56 -8.47 4.18
CA ALA A 182 2.12 -9.49 5.14
C ALA A 182 1.23 -10.56 4.46
N GLY A 183 0.31 -10.14 3.59
CA GLY A 183 -0.52 -11.03 2.80
C GLY A 183 0.29 -11.94 1.87
N VAL A 184 1.33 -11.39 1.22
CA VAL A 184 2.27 -12.18 0.39
C VAL A 184 2.99 -13.23 1.23
N CYS A 185 3.50 -12.86 2.41
CA CYS A 185 4.15 -13.81 3.30
C CYS A 185 3.20 -14.93 3.75
N ALA A 186 1.96 -14.60 4.09
CA ALA A 186 0.94 -15.59 4.41
C ALA A 186 0.64 -16.53 3.24
N ALA A 187 0.53 -15.99 2.02
CA ALA A 187 0.32 -16.79 0.81
C ALA A 187 1.50 -17.71 0.50
N ILE A 188 2.76 -17.27 0.72
CA ILE A 188 3.94 -18.13 0.58
C ILE A 188 3.88 -19.31 1.56
N ILE A 189 3.49 -19.06 2.81
CA ILE A 189 3.33 -20.11 3.82
C ILE A 189 2.21 -21.06 3.41
N GLY A 190 1.05 -20.55 2.98
CA GLY A 190 -0.09 -21.34 2.49
C GLY A 190 0.30 -22.20 1.29
N ARG A 191 0.99 -21.62 0.29
CA ARG A 191 1.48 -22.35 -0.89
C ARG A 191 2.42 -23.51 -0.52
N ASN A 192 3.26 -23.34 0.49
CA ASN A 192 4.13 -24.43 0.94
C ASN A 192 3.36 -25.62 1.54
N GLN A 193 2.13 -25.40 2.00
CA GLN A 193 1.25 -26.43 2.52
C GLN A 193 0.36 -27.06 1.44
N THR A 194 -0.21 -26.23 0.54
CA THR A 194 -1.20 -26.63 -0.45
C THR A 194 -0.58 -27.01 -1.80
N GLY A 195 0.58 -26.48 -2.12
CA GLY A 195 1.21 -26.58 -3.45
C GLY A 195 0.66 -25.55 -4.46
N GLU A 196 -0.33 -24.74 -4.10
CA GLU A 196 -1.02 -23.80 -4.98
C GLU A 196 -0.81 -22.33 -4.54
N GLY A 197 -0.72 -21.44 -5.52
CA GLY A 197 -0.65 -20.00 -5.31
C GLY A 197 -2.00 -19.41 -4.95
N GLU A 198 -1.96 -18.17 -4.46
CA GLU A 198 -3.15 -17.45 -3.97
C GLU A 198 -3.29 -16.08 -4.62
N TYR A 199 -4.52 -15.58 -4.75
CA TYR A 199 -4.80 -14.21 -5.13
C TYR A 199 -4.94 -13.31 -3.90
N VAL A 200 -3.89 -12.62 -3.55
CA VAL A 200 -3.81 -11.69 -2.41
C VAL A 200 -4.17 -10.28 -2.87
N THR A 201 -5.07 -9.61 -2.18
CA THR A 201 -5.43 -8.22 -2.48
C THR A 201 -5.38 -7.35 -1.24
N CYS A 202 -4.87 -6.12 -1.40
CA CYS A 202 -5.01 -5.06 -0.43
C CYS A 202 -5.55 -3.81 -1.14
N ALA A 203 -6.59 -3.19 -0.58
CA ALA A 203 -7.09 -1.91 -1.06
C ALA A 203 -6.73 -0.80 -0.07
N LEU A 204 -6.38 0.38 -0.60
CA LEU A 204 -6.10 1.57 0.22
C LEU A 204 -7.26 1.89 1.17
N GLN A 205 -8.50 1.87 0.66
CA GLN A 205 -9.69 2.07 1.48
C GLN A 205 -9.82 1.03 2.60
N HIS A 206 -9.56 -0.25 2.31
CA HIS A 206 -9.66 -1.31 3.32
C HIS A 206 -8.59 -1.18 4.41
N ALA A 207 -7.37 -0.77 4.03
CA ALA A 207 -6.30 -0.50 4.99
C ALA A 207 -6.68 0.65 5.95
N ALA A 208 -7.29 1.72 5.43
CA ALA A 208 -7.80 2.82 6.26
C ALA A 208 -8.93 2.35 7.19
N ILE A 209 -9.90 1.59 6.68
CA ILE A 209 -11.00 1.03 7.48
C ILE A 209 -10.45 0.17 8.61
N TYR A 210 -9.45 -0.66 8.34
CA TYR A 210 -8.79 -1.46 9.38
C TYR A 210 -8.13 -0.59 10.44
N ALA A 211 -7.39 0.44 10.04
CA ALA A 211 -6.75 1.38 10.95
C ALA A 211 -7.75 2.16 11.83
N LEU A 212 -8.94 2.43 11.30
CA LEU A 212 -10.01 3.17 11.97
C LEU A 212 -11.10 2.28 12.59
N MET A 213 -10.92 0.97 12.62
CA MET A 213 -11.96 -0.01 13.00
C MET A 213 -12.62 0.33 14.34
N THR A 214 -11.86 0.71 15.36
CA THR A 214 -12.40 1.12 16.67
C THR A 214 -13.32 2.32 16.56
N GLY A 215 -12.94 3.32 15.75
CA GLY A 215 -13.77 4.52 15.50
C GLY A 215 -15.05 4.17 14.74
N MET A 216 -14.96 3.33 13.75
CA MET A 216 -16.12 2.89 12.95
C MET A 216 -17.12 2.09 13.80
N ILE A 217 -16.65 1.18 14.64
CA ILE A 217 -17.51 0.46 15.59
C ILE A 217 -18.16 1.46 16.56
N SER A 218 -17.37 2.36 17.14
CA SER A 218 -17.87 3.38 18.08
C SER A 218 -18.98 4.26 17.45
N ALA A 219 -18.82 4.64 16.18
CA ALA A 219 -19.82 5.44 15.46
C ALA A 219 -21.16 4.71 15.30
N GLN A 220 -21.18 3.38 15.19
CA GLN A 220 -22.42 2.59 15.14
C GLN A 220 -23.23 2.65 16.44
N TYR A 221 -22.59 3.01 17.54
CA TYR A 221 -23.24 3.24 18.84
C TYR A 221 -23.54 4.73 19.11
N GLY A 222 -23.55 5.54 18.06
CA GLY A 222 -23.94 6.95 18.12
C GLY A 222 -22.83 7.93 18.55
N ASN A 223 -21.58 7.48 18.67
CA ASN A 223 -20.48 8.38 18.97
C ASN A 223 -20.09 9.19 17.72
N PRO A 224 -20.19 10.53 17.74
CA PRO A 224 -19.93 11.34 16.57
C PRO A 224 -18.44 11.44 16.24
N TYR A 225 -18.14 11.58 14.95
CA TYR A 225 -16.81 11.93 14.43
C TYR A 225 -16.92 13.14 13.50
N PRO A 226 -15.89 13.99 13.42
CA PRO A 226 -14.69 13.98 14.24
C PRO A 226 -15.00 14.27 15.71
N LYS A 227 -14.12 13.76 16.60
CA LYS A 227 -14.24 14.03 18.05
C LYS A 227 -13.78 15.46 18.37
N SER A 228 -14.34 16.02 19.46
CA SER A 228 -13.81 17.23 20.07
C SER A 228 -12.92 16.88 21.25
N ARG A 229 -11.73 17.46 21.30
CA ARG A 229 -10.85 17.34 22.47
C ARG A 229 -11.41 18.03 23.73
N LEU A 230 -12.43 18.88 23.56
CA LEU A 230 -13.12 19.56 24.67
C LEU A 230 -14.27 18.71 25.22
N GLU A 231 -14.73 17.69 24.49
CA GLU A 231 -15.79 16.76 24.89
C GLU A 231 -15.17 15.39 25.17
N VAL A 232 -14.50 15.27 26.30
CA VAL A 232 -13.66 14.12 26.63
C VAL A 232 -14.48 12.98 27.18
N ILE A 233 -14.57 11.86 26.46
CA ILE A 233 -15.21 10.62 26.94
C ILE A 233 -14.29 9.89 27.92
N CYS A 234 -12.99 9.85 27.63
CA CYS A 234 -11.96 9.20 28.46
C CYS A 234 -10.79 10.16 28.68
N PRO A 235 -10.59 10.67 29.92
CA PRO A 235 -9.54 11.64 30.18
C PRO A 235 -8.13 11.09 29.92
N PHE A 236 -7.93 9.76 29.93
CA PHE A 236 -6.63 9.14 29.64
C PHE A 236 -6.31 9.02 28.15
N ASN A 237 -7.28 9.26 27.28
CA ASN A 237 -7.13 9.18 25.83
C ASN A 237 -7.51 10.51 25.18
N ASN A 238 -6.78 11.55 25.51
CA ASN A 238 -6.98 12.88 24.95
C ASN A 238 -5.66 13.65 24.86
N VAL A 239 -5.68 14.78 24.16
CA VAL A 239 -4.57 15.72 24.04
C VAL A 239 -4.83 16.93 24.91
N TYR A 240 -3.92 17.25 25.80
CA TYR A 240 -3.99 18.38 26.72
C TYR A 240 -2.90 19.40 26.42
N THR A 241 -3.23 20.67 26.61
CA THR A 241 -2.24 21.75 26.53
C THR A 241 -1.75 22.08 27.92
N ALA A 242 -0.44 22.06 28.12
CA ALA A 242 0.20 22.48 29.36
C ALA A 242 1.33 23.46 29.05
N GLY A 243 1.14 24.72 29.41
CA GLY A 243 2.07 25.80 29.06
C GLY A 243 2.17 25.93 27.54
N ALA A 244 3.39 25.85 26.99
CA ALA A 244 3.69 26.03 25.57
C ALA A 244 3.65 24.71 24.75
N VAL A 245 3.34 23.57 25.36
CA VAL A 245 3.38 22.24 24.70
C VAL A 245 2.06 21.50 24.86
N SER A 246 1.74 20.67 23.86
CA SER A 246 0.64 19.70 23.93
C SER A 246 1.18 18.29 24.08
N TYR A 247 0.56 17.50 24.92
CA TYR A 247 0.91 16.08 25.09
C TYR A 247 -0.29 15.22 25.41
N THR A 248 -0.15 13.93 25.14
CA THR A 248 -1.16 12.90 25.44
C THR A 248 -0.77 12.17 26.70
N HIS A 249 -1.76 11.96 27.60
CA HIS A 249 -1.62 11.10 28.75
C HIS A 249 -2.34 9.78 28.52
N LEU A 250 -1.58 8.69 28.58
CA LEU A 250 -2.12 7.33 28.61
C LEU A 250 -2.18 6.77 30.04
N THR A 251 -1.55 7.46 30.99
CA THR A 251 -1.49 7.04 32.41
C THR A 251 -1.77 8.22 33.32
N LEU A 252 -2.41 7.96 34.44
CA LEU A 252 -2.53 8.94 35.54
C LEU A 252 -1.13 9.37 35.99
N PRO A 253 -0.89 10.68 36.19
CA PRO A 253 0.31 11.12 36.86
C PRO A 253 0.32 10.54 38.28
N THR A 254 1.26 9.63 38.52
CA THR A 254 1.45 8.99 39.84
C THR A 254 2.12 9.89 40.88
N LYS A 255 2.25 11.18 40.61
CA LYS A 255 2.73 12.10 41.61
C LYS A 255 1.64 12.33 42.67
N ARG A 256 1.86 11.78 43.83
CA ARG A 256 1.22 12.25 45.06
C ARG A 256 1.34 13.78 45.09
N ILE A 257 0.22 14.47 45.10
CA ILE A 257 0.16 15.81 45.60
C ILE A 257 0.28 15.64 47.13
N VAL A 258 1.43 15.96 47.65
CA VAL A 258 1.63 16.18 49.10
C VAL A 258 1.32 17.64 49.34
#